data_f71897796449209e179b7b41278dbeb1
#
_entry.id   f71897796449209e179b7b41278dbeb1
#
_cell.length_a   1.000
_cell.length_b   1.000
_cell.length_c   1.000
_cell.angle_alpha   90.00
_cell.angle_beta   90.00
_cell.angle_gamma   90.00
#
_symmetry.space_group_name_H-M   'P 1'
#
loop_
_entity.id
_entity.type
_entity.pdbx_description
1 polymer ?
#
loop_
_entity_poly.entity_id
_entity_poly.type
_entity_poly.pdbx_seq_one_letter_code
_entity_poly.pdbx_strand_id
1 'polypeptide(L)'
;ARTGLASTLRNSGLRKLYGAEIVSGIGEGILWVSLVVFLSDQPGFGLWLTLAVVARLAPRAFLSLPAGSLVDRSSLRLLVVSTEFSRGVIMAGAAVVVALDGPPVVVLVLISLSYVVAAPIRPALSSIVPSVAGERHLAGANAVLSTLRQIMTFVGPLMAVPVAASSAALGLGVNAVSLAISAALLAAVQGIPDRSKRVRSDRSRPSGGVNPLAASIDGIRAVRSIQVLTPLVALIGVVSFVRGAEMVLYVYVVRDQLGVDVERVGLLSGAVGLGALLAMPVAARAADSVSPVRPIVFALLVTALPTAMLAVITTTFAASAVLVLVGVGMVVFEVVVVVTVQRITPPSALGRVFGAINGASSTGKLLGALVAPAFVAALGVEGALIVVASVVAVVGAAVVWPLVTIGRLSASRQRELSPLVEVLRGLAIFEGASGPSLERIAGAMVERDLPAGVVVIAQGEPADDLYVSKVGELVATRDGVEVGVVGADDWFGEIGLIEERARTATVTTVEPTTVWQIPGEVFLDALDDAGAAPSALLEAMAERIASHQ
;
A
#
# COMPACT_ATOMS: atom_id res chain seq x y z
N ALA A 1 4.07 4.96 20.82
CA ALA A 1 3.44 3.96 19.94
C ALA A 1 2.41 3.06 20.67
N ARG A 2 2.62 2.66 21.95
CA ARG A 2 1.69 1.80 22.69
C ARG A 2 0.35 2.46 23.06
N THR A 3 0.31 3.79 23.20
CA THR A 3 -0.91 4.53 23.55
C THR A 3 -1.87 4.69 22.36
N GLY A 4 -1.39 4.70 21.13
CA GLY A 4 -2.21 4.85 19.93
C GLY A 4 -3.05 3.62 19.58
N LEU A 5 -2.52 2.40 19.73
CA LEU A 5 -3.22 1.14 19.39
C LEU A 5 -4.40 0.87 20.34
N ALA A 6 -4.20 1.08 21.64
CA ALA A 6 -5.26 0.88 22.64
C ALA A 6 -6.41 1.90 22.47
N SER A 7 -6.13 3.12 22.04
CA SER A 7 -7.14 4.16 21.80
C SER A 7 -7.96 3.89 20.54
N THR A 8 -7.38 3.35 19.46
CA THR A 8 -8.12 2.96 18.26
C THR A 8 -9.11 1.83 18.52
N LEU A 9 -8.75 0.88 19.42
CA LEU A 9 -9.63 -0.22 19.83
C LEU A 9 -10.78 0.23 20.75
N ARG A 10 -10.69 1.41 21.38
CA ARG A 10 -11.77 2.00 22.19
C ARG A 10 -12.84 2.69 21.34
N ASN A 11 -12.51 3.11 20.12
CA ASN A 11 -13.46 3.75 19.22
C ASN A 11 -14.50 2.73 18.71
N SER A 12 -15.78 2.95 19.06
CA SER A 12 -16.90 2.07 18.67
C SER A 12 -17.07 1.94 17.15
N GLY A 13 -16.86 3.03 16.39
CA GLY A 13 -16.93 3.01 14.92
C GLY A 13 -15.83 2.15 14.31
N LEU A 14 -14.58 2.31 14.77
CA LEU A 14 -13.46 1.51 14.30
C LEU A 14 -13.62 0.03 14.66
N ARG A 15 -14.11 -0.30 15.85
CA ARG A 15 -14.36 -1.72 16.22
C ARG A 15 -15.34 -2.41 15.28
N LYS A 16 -16.42 -1.72 14.88
CA LYS A 16 -17.40 -2.26 13.92
C LYS A 16 -16.78 -2.43 12.53
N LEU A 17 -15.93 -1.50 12.12
CA LEU A 17 -15.21 -1.54 10.86
C LEU A 17 -14.19 -2.70 10.84
N TYR A 18 -13.46 -2.90 11.94
CA TYR A 18 -12.57 -4.05 12.12
C TYR A 18 -13.34 -5.38 12.14
N GLY A 19 -14.48 -5.42 12.83
CA GLY A 19 -15.35 -6.60 12.85
C GLY A 19 -15.87 -6.95 11.45
N ALA A 20 -16.29 -5.97 10.67
CA ALA A 20 -16.70 -6.17 9.29
C ALA A 20 -15.57 -6.75 8.43
N GLU A 21 -14.35 -6.22 8.53
CA GLU A 21 -13.18 -6.71 7.79
C GLU A 21 -12.79 -8.14 8.20
N ILE A 22 -12.86 -8.47 9.51
CA ILE A 22 -12.59 -9.83 10.01
C ILE A 22 -13.59 -10.82 9.43
N VAL A 23 -14.88 -10.54 9.59
CA VAL A 23 -15.95 -11.47 9.20
C VAL A 23 -15.97 -11.67 7.68
N SER A 24 -15.87 -10.60 6.90
CA SER A 24 -15.82 -10.73 5.43
C SER A 24 -14.54 -11.39 4.94
N GLY A 25 -13.39 -11.14 5.60
CA GLY A 25 -12.11 -11.75 5.26
C GLY A 25 -12.08 -13.27 5.50
N ILE A 26 -12.65 -13.75 6.62
CA ILE A 26 -12.84 -15.19 6.89
C ILE A 26 -13.75 -15.79 5.82
N GLY A 27 -14.89 -15.16 5.55
CA GLY A 27 -15.83 -15.63 4.53
C GLY A 27 -15.20 -15.74 3.13
N GLU A 28 -14.35 -14.79 2.76
CA GLU A 28 -13.68 -14.79 1.45
C GLU A 28 -12.62 -15.92 1.34
N GLY A 29 -11.93 -16.25 2.45
CA GLY A 29 -11.07 -17.43 2.52
C GLY A 29 -11.83 -18.74 2.37
N ILE A 30 -12.98 -18.87 3.05
CA ILE A 30 -13.86 -20.03 2.97
C ILE A 30 -14.44 -20.18 1.56
N LEU A 31 -14.91 -19.09 0.94
CA LEU A 31 -15.38 -19.07 -0.43
C LEU A 31 -14.37 -19.66 -1.41
N TRP A 32 -13.10 -19.25 -1.32
CA TRP A 32 -12.07 -19.72 -2.26
C TRP A 32 -11.87 -21.21 -2.20
N VAL A 33 -11.67 -21.77 -1.01
CA VAL A 33 -11.44 -23.23 -0.84
C VAL A 33 -12.68 -24.03 -1.25
N SER A 34 -13.88 -23.59 -0.84
CA SER A 34 -15.13 -24.26 -1.19
C SER A 34 -15.42 -24.24 -2.68
N LEU A 35 -15.09 -23.12 -3.36
CA LEU A 35 -15.18 -23.05 -4.82
C LEU A 35 -14.23 -24.04 -5.49
N VAL A 36 -12.99 -24.15 -5.02
CA VAL A 36 -12.01 -25.10 -5.56
C VAL A 36 -12.47 -26.53 -5.36
N VAL A 37 -13.04 -26.87 -4.21
CA VAL A 37 -13.63 -28.19 -3.92
C VAL A 37 -14.78 -28.48 -4.90
N PHE A 38 -15.72 -27.56 -5.08
CA PHE A 38 -16.82 -27.74 -6.04
C PHE A 38 -16.32 -27.95 -7.47
N LEU A 39 -15.29 -27.22 -7.88
CA LEU A 39 -14.75 -27.34 -9.24
C LEU A 39 -13.90 -28.59 -9.44
N SER A 40 -13.32 -29.17 -8.37
CA SER A 40 -12.47 -30.35 -8.46
C SER A 40 -13.20 -31.58 -8.98
N ASP A 41 -14.51 -31.64 -8.75
CA ASP A 41 -15.37 -32.75 -9.21
C ASP A 41 -15.86 -32.57 -10.64
N GLN A 42 -15.58 -31.40 -11.27
CA GLN A 42 -16.07 -31.10 -12.60
C GLN A 42 -15.12 -31.61 -13.71
N PRO A 43 -15.66 -32.18 -14.80
CA PRO A 43 -14.85 -32.52 -15.98
C PRO A 43 -14.12 -31.29 -16.52
N GLY A 44 -12.83 -31.42 -16.83
CA GLY A 44 -12.05 -30.30 -17.30
C GLY A 44 -11.64 -29.31 -16.18
N PHE A 45 -11.44 -29.80 -14.97
CA PHE A 45 -11.10 -29.07 -13.77
C PHE A 45 -10.11 -27.90 -13.98
N GLY A 46 -9.02 -28.12 -14.75
CA GLY A 46 -8.01 -27.07 -14.99
C GLY A 46 -8.58 -25.84 -15.68
N LEU A 47 -9.52 -26.00 -16.60
CA LEU A 47 -10.22 -24.89 -17.25
C LEU A 47 -11.09 -24.13 -16.23
N TRP A 48 -11.88 -24.87 -15.43
CA TRP A 48 -12.75 -24.28 -14.43
C TRP A 48 -11.96 -23.53 -13.35
N LEU A 49 -10.84 -24.08 -12.89
CA LEU A 49 -9.95 -23.43 -11.95
C LEU A 49 -9.37 -22.11 -12.51
N THR A 50 -8.95 -22.14 -13.79
CA THR A 50 -8.48 -20.94 -14.49
C THR A 50 -9.57 -19.87 -14.56
N LEU A 51 -10.78 -20.27 -14.98
CA LEU A 51 -11.92 -19.37 -15.08
C LEU A 51 -12.33 -18.81 -13.70
N ALA A 52 -12.19 -19.60 -12.62
CA ALA A 52 -12.44 -19.13 -11.26
C ALA A 52 -11.45 -18.02 -10.84
N VAL A 53 -10.17 -18.19 -11.17
CA VAL A 53 -9.17 -17.14 -10.90
C VAL A 53 -9.42 -15.89 -11.75
N VAL A 54 -9.78 -16.07 -13.02
CA VAL A 54 -10.17 -14.94 -13.90
C VAL A 54 -11.40 -14.21 -13.33
N ALA A 55 -12.45 -14.96 -12.96
CA ALA A 55 -13.67 -14.39 -12.37
C ALA A 55 -13.38 -13.57 -11.09
N ARG A 56 -12.37 -13.96 -10.32
CA ARG A 56 -11.92 -13.25 -9.11
C ARG A 56 -11.05 -12.03 -9.40
N LEU A 57 -10.10 -12.12 -10.31
CA LEU A 57 -9.06 -11.10 -10.53
C LEU A 57 -9.45 -10.07 -11.60
N ALA A 58 -10.10 -10.48 -12.69
CA ALA A 58 -10.40 -9.60 -13.80
C ALA A 58 -11.31 -8.42 -13.41
N PRO A 59 -12.42 -8.59 -12.65
CA PRO A 59 -13.23 -7.45 -12.23
C PRO A 59 -12.45 -6.39 -11.46
N ARG A 60 -11.58 -6.82 -10.55
CA ARG A 60 -10.73 -5.90 -9.77
C ARG A 60 -9.73 -5.15 -10.66
N ALA A 61 -9.15 -5.82 -11.64
CA ALA A 61 -8.19 -5.21 -12.56
C ALA A 61 -8.82 -4.12 -13.43
N PHE A 62 -10.01 -4.38 -13.98
CA PHE A 62 -10.66 -3.48 -14.93
C PHE A 62 -11.53 -2.40 -14.28
N LEU A 63 -12.13 -2.67 -13.12
CA LEU A 63 -13.10 -1.78 -12.48
C LEU A 63 -12.53 -0.91 -11.36
N SER A 64 -11.27 -1.05 -10.99
CA SER A 64 -10.65 -0.26 -9.93
C SER A 64 -10.69 1.25 -10.18
N LEU A 65 -10.50 1.69 -11.44
CA LEU A 65 -10.50 3.09 -11.82
C LEU A 65 -11.92 3.71 -11.84
N PRO A 66 -12.93 3.13 -12.54
CA PRO A 66 -14.28 3.67 -12.53
C PRO A 66 -14.96 3.58 -11.15
N ALA A 67 -14.57 2.64 -10.29
CA ALA A 67 -15.09 2.51 -8.94
C ALA A 67 -14.85 3.74 -8.06
N GLY A 68 -13.71 4.43 -8.23
CA GLY A 68 -13.41 5.69 -7.51
C GLY A 68 -14.45 6.77 -7.81
N SER A 69 -14.81 6.97 -9.07
CA SER A 69 -15.81 7.98 -9.46
C SER A 69 -17.22 7.69 -8.92
N LEU A 70 -17.55 6.41 -8.69
CA LEU A 70 -18.81 6.02 -8.06
C LEU A 70 -18.82 6.39 -6.57
N VAL A 71 -17.69 6.22 -5.89
CA VAL A 71 -17.52 6.60 -4.47
C VAL A 71 -17.73 8.11 -4.28
N ASP A 72 -17.17 8.93 -5.18
CA ASP A 72 -17.27 10.39 -5.08
C ASP A 72 -18.70 10.91 -5.25
N ARG A 73 -19.56 10.17 -5.95
CA ARG A 73 -20.97 10.56 -6.24
C ARG A 73 -21.99 9.93 -5.31
N SER A 74 -21.59 9.00 -4.44
CA SER A 74 -22.51 8.20 -3.62
C SER A 74 -22.40 8.56 -2.14
N SER A 75 -23.47 8.28 -1.38
CA SER A 75 -23.35 8.26 0.07
C SER A 75 -22.51 7.05 0.48
N LEU A 76 -21.37 7.29 1.14
CA LEU A 76 -20.40 6.25 1.49
C LEU A 76 -21.03 5.09 2.28
N ARG A 77 -21.91 5.42 3.24
CA ARG A 77 -22.62 4.41 4.05
C ARG A 77 -23.51 3.53 3.18
N LEU A 78 -24.39 4.14 2.38
CA LEU A 78 -25.29 3.38 1.52
C LEU A 78 -24.52 2.51 0.54
N LEU A 79 -23.45 3.05 -0.04
CA LEU A 79 -22.60 2.35 -1.00
C LEU A 79 -21.98 1.08 -0.39
N VAL A 80 -21.28 1.17 0.77
CA VAL A 80 -20.65 -0.01 1.36
C VAL A 80 -21.65 -1.04 1.87
N VAL A 81 -22.75 -0.58 2.48
CA VAL A 81 -23.81 -1.48 2.99
C VAL A 81 -24.52 -2.20 1.85
N SER A 82 -24.98 -1.47 0.83
CA SER A 82 -25.67 -2.08 -0.32
C SER A 82 -24.75 -3.01 -1.10
N THR A 83 -23.48 -2.67 -1.23
CA THR A 83 -22.48 -3.53 -1.88
C THR A 83 -22.30 -4.86 -1.15
N GLU A 84 -22.04 -4.82 0.17
CA GLU A 84 -21.86 -6.05 0.96
C GLU A 84 -23.14 -6.89 1.01
N PHE A 85 -24.30 -6.24 1.16
CA PHE A 85 -25.59 -6.93 1.13
C PHE A 85 -25.87 -7.60 -0.22
N SER A 86 -25.69 -6.87 -1.34
CA SER A 86 -25.89 -7.44 -2.68
C SER A 86 -24.94 -8.60 -2.96
N ARG A 87 -23.68 -8.50 -2.53
CA ARG A 87 -22.71 -9.61 -2.59
C ARG A 87 -23.22 -10.82 -1.81
N GLY A 88 -23.74 -10.59 -0.60
CA GLY A 88 -24.32 -11.66 0.23
C GLY A 88 -25.46 -12.38 -0.48
N VAL A 89 -26.39 -11.64 -1.12
CA VAL A 89 -27.49 -12.23 -1.91
C VAL A 89 -26.96 -13.02 -3.10
N ILE A 90 -26.00 -12.49 -3.84
CA ILE A 90 -25.36 -13.17 -4.98
C ILE A 90 -24.69 -14.48 -4.52
N MET A 91 -23.97 -14.44 -3.39
CA MET A 91 -23.31 -15.63 -2.85
C MET A 91 -24.30 -16.68 -2.31
N ALA A 92 -25.43 -16.24 -1.73
CA ALA A 92 -26.51 -17.16 -1.37
C ALA A 92 -27.09 -17.85 -2.61
N GLY A 93 -27.30 -17.09 -3.70
CA GLY A 93 -27.68 -17.68 -4.99
C GLY A 93 -26.67 -18.69 -5.51
N ALA A 94 -25.36 -18.38 -5.43
CA ALA A 94 -24.31 -19.32 -5.82
C ALA A 94 -24.29 -20.58 -4.95
N ALA A 95 -24.53 -20.45 -3.64
CA ALA A 95 -24.64 -21.59 -2.71
C ALA A 95 -25.81 -22.51 -3.08
N VAL A 96 -26.96 -21.95 -3.46
CA VAL A 96 -28.13 -22.71 -3.92
C VAL A 96 -27.81 -23.44 -5.21
N VAL A 97 -27.15 -22.79 -6.19
CA VAL A 97 -26.76 -23.45 -7.45
C VAL A 97 -25.83 -24.63 -7.18
N VAL A 98 -24.84 -24.48 -6.29
CA VAL A 98 -23.92 -25.57 -5.89
C VAL A 98 -24.68 -26.68 -5.16
N ALA A 99 -25.63 -26.34 -4.26
CA ALA A 99 -26.43 -27.33 -3.52
C ALA A 99 -27.36 -28.17 -4.41
N LEU A 100 -27.69 -27.62 -5.58
CA LEU A 100 -28.55 -28.31 -6.61
C LEU A 100 -27.72 -28.93 -7.72
N ASP A 101 -26.41 -29.13 -7.54
CA ASP A 101 -25.46 -29.64 -8.55
C ASP A 101 -25.55 -28.90 -9.89
N GLY A 102 -25.79 -27.58 -9.82
CA GLY A 102 -25.95 -26.73 -10.99
C GLY A 102 -24.64 -26.50 -11.76
N PRO A 103 -24.72 -25.98 -12.99
CA PRO A 103 -23.58 -25.87 -13.88
C PRO A 103 -22.52 -24.88 -13.34
N PRO A 104 -21.21 -25.26 -13.40
CA PRO A 104 -20.12 -24.43 -12.88
C PRO A 104 -20.06 -23.04 -13.48
N VAL A 105 -20.47 -22.89 -14.74
CA VAL A 105 -20.48 -21.57 -15.41
C VAL A 105 -21.39 -20.57 -14.70
N VAL A 106 -22.55 -21.00 -14.18
CA VAL A 106 -23.47 -20.13 -13.45
C VAL A 106 -22.85 -19.68 -12.13
N VAL A 107 -22.20 -20.60 -11.40
CA VAL A 107 -21.48 -20.30 -10.17
C VAL A 107 -20.39 -19.27 -10.43
N LEU A 108 -19.58 -19.44 -11.48
CA LEU A 108 -18.50 -18.53 -11.83
C LEU A 108 -19.01 -17.15 -12.27
N VAL A 109 -20.13 -17.09 -12.99
CA VAL A 109 -20.77 -15.81 -13.36
C VAL A 109 -21.25 -15.08 -12.11
N LEU A 110 -21.90 -15.75 -11.16
CA LEU A 110 -22.32 -15.15 -9.89
C LEU A 110 -21.14 -14.66 -9.07
N ILE A 111 -20.07 -15.45 -8.99
CA ILE A 111 -18.83 -15.04 -8.31
C ILE A 111 -18.22 -13.82 -8.99
N SER A 112 -18.10 -13.82 -10.32
CA SER A 112 -17.59 -12.67 -11.06
C SER A 112 -18.43 -11.42 -10.80
N LEU A 113 -19.76 -11.56 -10.84
CA LEU A 113 -20.69 -10.48 -10.52
C LEU A 113 -20.49 -9.94 -9.10
N SER A 114 -20.27 -10.82 -8.11
CA SER A 114 -19.95 -10.41 -6.74
C SER A 114 -18.66 -9.57 -6.68
N TYR A 115 -17.63 -9.93 -7.43
CA TYR A 115 -16.38 -9.13 -7.48
C TYR A 115 -16.54 -7.82 -8.27
N VAL A 116 -17.41 -7.79 -9.30
CA VAL A 116 -17.81 -6.54 -9.96
C VAL A 116 -18.47 -5.58 -8.97
N VAL A 117 -19.46 -6.08 -8.22
CA VAL A 117 -20.15 -5.29 -7.17
C VAL A 117 -19.18 -4.87 -6.08
N ALA A 118 -18.16 -5.67 -5.73
CA ALA A 118 -17.17 -5.36 -4.71
C ALA A 118 -16.20 -4.22 -5.09
N ALA A 119 -16.09 -3.84 -6.36
CA ALA A 119 -15.07 -2.89 -6.83
C ALA A 119 -15.00 -1.57 -6.04
N PRO A 120 -16.11 -0.91 -5.64
CA PRO A 120 -16.05 0.37 -4.92
C PRO A 120 -15.72 0.24 -3.43
N ILE A 121 -15.69 -0.95 -2.83
CA ILE A 121 -15.50 -1.14 -1.38
C ILE A 121 -14.15 -0.56 -0.90
N ARG A 122 -13.06 -0.90 -1.60
CA ARG A 122 -11.72 -0.46 -1.20
C ARG A 122 -11.56 1.07 -1.19
N PRO A 123 -11.87 1.79 -2.28
CA PRO A 123 -11.82 3.25 -2.28
C PRO A 123 -12.83 3.88 -1.30
N ALA A 124 -14.01 3.27 -1.10
CA ALA A 124 -14.96 3.76 -0.10
C ALA A 124 -14.43 3.64 1.34
N LEU A 125 -13.82 2.51 1.70
CA LEU A 125 -13.21 2.31 3.01
C LEU A 125 -12.05 3.27 3.26
N SER A 126 -11.20 3.54 2.26
CA SER A 126 -10.13 4.54 2.39
C SER A 126 -10.64 5.96 2.67
N SER A 127 -11.87 6.26 2.23
CA SER A 127 -12.56 7.53 2.54
C SER A 127 -13.29 7.52 3.89
N ILE A 128 -13.71 6.36 4.39
CA ILE A 128 -14.43 6.20 5.67
C ILE A 128 -13.46 6.23 6.86
N VAL A 129 -12.31 5.56 6.74
CA VAL A 129 -11.35 5.41 7.84
C VAL A 129 -10.92 6.76 8.43
N PRO A 130 -10.51 7.78 7.65
CA PRO A 130 -10.13 9.08 8.20
C PRO A 130 -11.26 9.76 8.99
N SER A 131 -12.49 9.66 8.49
CA SER A 131 -13.65 10.30 9.12
C SER A 131 -14.07 9.64 10.44
N VAL A 132 -13.84 8.33 10.59
CA VAL A 132 -14.18 7.57 11.81
C VAL A 132 -13.04 7.59 12.82
N ALA A 133 -11.78 7.53 12.36
CA ALA A 133 -10.59 7.53 13.21
C ALA A 133 -10.24 8.92 13.75
N GLY A 134 -10.47 9.98 12.96
CA GLY A 134 -9.91 11.30 13.17
C GLY A 134 -8.40 11.33 12.91
N GLU A 135 -7.86 12.52 12.71
CA GLU A 135 -6.44 12.71 12.31
C GLU A 135 -5.44 12.06 13.29
N ARG A 136 -5.68 12.20 14.60
CA ARG A 136 -4.81 11.66 15.66
C ARG A 136 -4.69 10.13 15.67
N HIS A 137 -5.67 9.41 15.14
CA HIS A 137 -5.71 7.93 15.20
C HIS A 137 -5.62 7.29 13.82
N LEU A 138 -5.49 8.06 12.74
CA LEU A 138 -5.55 7.57 11.37
C LEU A 138 -4.45 6.54 11.06
N ALA A 139 -3.21 6.85 11.43
CA ALA A 139 -2.07 5.94 11.23
C ALA A 139 -2.27 4.61 11.98
N GLY A 140 -2.73 4.68 13.25
CA GLY A 140 -3.04 3.50 14.05
C GLY A 140 -4.18 2.68 13.48
N ALA A 141 -5.25 3.33 12.99
CA ALA A 141 -6.40 2.66 12.38
C ALA A 141 -6.00 1.92 11.09
N ASN A 142 -5.21 2.54 10.22
CA ASN A 142 -4.70 1.91 9.01
C ASN A 142 -3.76 0.74 9.31
N ALA A 143 -2.90 0.87 10.32
CA ALA A 143 -2.02 -0.22 10.76
C ALA A 143 -2.81 -1.44 11.24
N VAL A 144 -3.86 -1.23 12.07
CA VAL A 144 -4.74 -2.31 12.53
C VAL A 144 -5.46 -2.97 11.35
N LEU A 145 -6.06 -2.20 10.42
CA LEU A 145 -6.74 -2.75 9.25
C LEU A 145 -5.80 -3.57 8.36
N SER A 146 -4.59 -3.07 8.13
CA SER A 146 -3.58 -3.81 7.35
C SER A 146 -3.20 -5.13 8.05
N THR A 147 -2.97 -5.10 9.36
CA THR A 147 -2.66 -6.29 10.15
C THR A 147 -3.82 -7.30 10.12
N LEU A 148 -5.06 -6.84 10.29
CA LEU A 148 -6.24 -7.71 10.21
C LEU A 148 -6.35 -8.40 8.86
N ARG A 149 -6.14 -7.68 7.76
CA ARG A 149 -6.14 -8.26 6.41
C ARG A 149 -5.10 -9.36 6.25
N GLN A 150 -3.90 -9.14 6.76
CA GLN A 150 -2.85 -10.18 6.74
C GLN A 150 -3.24 -11.40 7.58
N ILE A 151 -3.81 -11.19 8.77
CA ILE A 151 -4.31 -12.28 9.62
C ILE A 151 -5.42 -13.06 8.89
N MET A 152 -6.33 -12.39 8.22
CA MET A 152 -7.43 -13.07 7.50
C MET A 152 -6.95 -13.86 6.29
N THR A 153 -5.84 -13.47 5.66
CA THR A 153 -5.19 -14.25 4.60
C THR A 153 -4.72 -15.63 5.10
N PHE A 154 -4.39 -15.74 6.38
CA PHE A 154 -4.06 -17.00 7.06
C PHE A 154 -5.29 -17.73 7.63
N VAL A 155 -6.08 -17.02 8.44
CA VAL A 155 -7.19 -17.62 9.20
C VAL A 155 -8.32 -18.06 8.28
N GLY A 156 -8.64 -17.28 7.25
CA GLY A 156 -9.74 -17.58 6.33
C GLY A 156 -9.61 -18.94 5.64
N PRO A 157 -8.52 -19.20 4.87
CA PRO A 157 -8.30 -20.50 4.24
C PRO A 157 -8.17 -21.66 5.24
N LEU A 158 -7.58 -21.44 6.44
CA LEU A 158 -7.48 -22.47 7.45
C LEU A 158 -8.86 -22.89 7.99
N MET A 159 -9.74 -21.91 8.26
CA MET A 159 -11.10 -22.18 8.69
C MET A 159 -11.97 -22.81 7.60
N ALA A 160 -11.55 -22.66 6.34
CA ALA A 160 -12.25 -23.26 5.21
C ALA A 160 -12.15 -24.78 5.18
N VAL A 161 -11.07 -25.38 5.70
CA VAL A 161 -10.81 -26.83 5.59
C VAL A 161 -11.98 -27.66 6.13
N PRO A 162 -12.42 -27.53 7.41
CA PRO A 162 -13.54 -28.32 7.90
C PRO A 162 -14.89 -27.96 7.25
N VAL A 163 -15.07 -26.72 6.82
CA VAL A 163 -16.32 -26.28 6.19
C VAL A 163 -16.43 -26.85 4.78
N ALA A 164 -15.37 -26.74 3.96
CA ALA A 164 -15.34 -27.25 2.60
C ALA A 164 -15.36 -28.78 2.55
N ALA A 165 -14.74 -29.46 3.51
CA ALA A 165 -14.80 -30.91 3.68
C ALA A 165 -16.23 -31.42 3.94
N SER A 166 -17.09 -30.62 4.59
CA SER A 166 -18.47 -31.00 4.81
C SER A 166 -19.36 -30.75 3.59
N SER A 167 -19.25 -29.58 2.96
CA SER A 167 -19.99 -29.23 1.75
C SER A 167 -19.47 -27.92 1.13
N ALA A 168 -19.23 -27.93 -0.17
CA ALA A 168 -18.91 -26.73 -0.92
C ALA A 168 -20.04 -25.68 -0.85
N ALA A 169 -21.30 -26.13 -0.96
CA ALA A 169 -22.48 -25.26 -0.84
C ALA A 169 -22.54 -24.56 0.54
N LEU A 170 -22.23 -25.32 1.62
CA LEU A 170 -22.16 -24.74 2.97
C LEU A 170 -21.10 -23.62 3.04
N GLY A 171 -19.95 -23.82 2.44
CA GLY A 171 -18.89 -22.81 2.42
C GLY A 171 -19.29 -21.52 1.70
N LEU A 172 -19.98 -21.62 0.56
CA LEU A 172 -20.54 -20.46 -0.13
C LEU A 172 -21.63 -19.79 0.71
N GLY A 173 -22.47 -20.58 1.40
CA GLY A 173 -23.49 -20.09 2.33
C GLY A 173 -22.89 -19.33 3.52
N VAL A 174 -21.81 -19.86 4.12
CA VAL A 174 -21.08 -19.19 5.20
C VAL A 174 -20.52 -17.84 4.71
N ASN A 175 -19.99 -17.79 3.48
CA ASN A 175 -19.55 -16.51 2.90
C ASN A 175 -20.73 -15.54 2.73
N ALA A 176 -21.89 -16.00 2.25
CA ALA A 176 -23.08 -15.17 2.12
C ALA A 176 -23.51 -14.56 3.46
N VAL A 177 -23.53 -15.36 4.53
CA VAL A 177 -23.85 -14.91 5.90
C VAL A 177 -22.78 -13.94 6.40
N SER A 178 -21.50 -14.21 6.16
CA SER A 178 -20.41 -13.31 6.56
C SER A 178 -20.54 -11.93 5.93
N LEU A 179 -20.92 -11.84 4.65
CA LEU A 179 -21.18 -10.59 3.94
C LEU A 179 -22.42 -9.85 4.50
N ALA A 180 -23.47 -10.57 4.88
CA ALA A 180 -24.63 -9.98 5.53
C ALA A 180 -24.29 -9.40 6.91
N ILE A 181 -23.49 -10.12 7.71
CA ILE A 181 -23.00 -9.63 9.01
C ILE A 181 -22.08 -8.40 8.79
N SER A 182 -21.19 -8.44 7.80
CA SER A 182 -20.33 -7.31 7.43
C SER A 182 -21.18 -6.08 7.07
N ALA A 183 -22.23 -6.24 6.24
CA ALA A 183 -23.17 -5.18 5.89
C ALA A 183 -23.87 -4.58 7.12
N ALA A 184 -24.31 -5.42 8.06
CA ALA A 184 -24.94 -4.99 9.31
C ALA A 184 -23.97 -4.20 10.22
N LEU A 185 -22.72 -4.68 10.34
CA LEU A 185 -21.68 -3.98 11.09
C LEU A 185 -21.36 -2.62 10.46
N LEU A 186 -21.21 -2.54 9.14
CA LEU A 186 -20.96 -1.29 8.41
C LEU A 186 -22.14 -0.32 8.51
N ALA A 187 -23.38 -0.81 8.49
CA ALA A 187 -24.58 0.01 8.71
C ALA A 187 -24.60 0.65 10.10
N ALA A 188 -24.07 -0.07 11.10
CA ALA A 188 -23.99 0.38 12.50
C ALA A 188 -22.79 1.30 12.80
N VAL A 189 -21.86 1.55 11.84
CA VAL A 189 -20.74 2.50 12.02
C VAL A 189 -21.28 3.91 12.13
N GLN A 190 -20.91 4.61 13.20
CA GLN A 190 -21.21 6.03 13.39
C GLN A 190 -20.08 6.91 12.84
N GLY A 191 -20.39 8.13 12.42
CA GLY A 191 -19.38 9.09 11.93
C GLY A 191 -19.03 8.97 10.45
N ILE A 192 -19.71 8.12 9.67
CA ILE A 192 -19.54 8.12 8.20
C ILE A 192 -20.21 9.38 7.64
N PRO A 193 -19.46 10.26 6.95
CA PRO A 193 -20.01 11.51 6.44
C PRO A 193 -21.04 11.26 5.34
N ASP A 194 -22.17 11.93 5.44
CA ASP A 194 -23.16 11.96 4.38
C ASP A 194 -22.76 13.02 3.33
N ARG A 195 -21.96 12.60 2.35
CA ARG A 195 -21.51 13.49 1.27
C ARG A 195 -22.64 13.90 0.31
N SER A 196 -23.80 13.25 0.36
CA SER A 196 -24.93 13.56 -0.53
C SER A 196 -25.38 15.02 -0.42
N LYS A 197 -25.17 15.65 0.73
CA LYS A 197 -25.49 17.07 0.98
C LYS A 197 -24.44 18.05 0.45
N ARG A 198 -23.16 17.67 0.35
CA ARG A 198 -22.07 18.53 -0.16
C ARG A 198 -21.98 18.56 -1.69
N VAL A 199 -22.30 17.47 -2.35
CA VAL A 199 -22.28 17.39 -3.84
C VAL A 199 -23.31 18.33 -4.49
N ARG A 200 -24.36 18.73 -3.77
CA ARG A 200 -25.33 19.73 -4.27
C ARG A 200 -24.81 21.17 -4.26
N SER A 201 -23.82 21.50 -3.46
CA SER A 201 -23.30 22.89 -3.34
C SER A 201 -22.08 23.19 -4.21
N ASP A 202 -21.33 22.18 -4.66
CA ASP A 202 -20.07 22.38 -5.39
C ASP A 202 -20.11 21.76 -6.80
N ARG A 203 -21.12 22.20 -7.60
CA ARG A 203 -21.22 21.83 -9.03
C ARG A 203 -20.23 22.57 -9.93
N SER A 204 -19.31 23.36 -9.38
CA SER A 204 -18.41 24.23 -10.13
C SER A 204 -17.02 23.64 -10.41
N ARG A 205 -16.67 22.47 -9.85
CA ARG A 205 -15.45 21.78 -10.28
C ARG A 205 -15.79 20.78 -11.38
N PRO A 206 -15.29 20.97 -12.61
CA PRO A 206 -15.41 19.95 -13.64
C PRO A 206 -14.57 18.75 -13.17
N SER A 207 -15.24 17.68 -12.73
CA SER A 207 -14.62 16.37 -12.69
C SER A 207 -14.35 15.98 -14.15
N GLY A 208 -13.21 16.41 -14.68
CA GLY A 208 -12.72 15.92 -15.96
C GLY A 208 -12.71 14.42 -15.88
N GLY A 209 -13.55 13.74 -16.66
CA GLY A 209 -13.62 12.31 -16.72
C GLY A 209 -12.22 11.80 -17.04
N VAL A 210 -11.53 11.26 -16.03
CA VAL A 210 -10.20 10.68 -16.23
C VAL A 210 -10.42 9.49 -17.15
N ASN A 211 -9.98 9.62 -18.40
CA ASN A 211 -9.98 8.51 -19.33
C ASN A 211 -9.04 7.44 -18.76
N PRO A 212 -9.55 6.24 -18.39
CA PRO A 212 -8.75 5.21 -17.72
C PRO A 212 -7.52 4.80 -18.53
N LEU A 213 -7.64 4.83 -19.86
CA LEU A 213 -6.54 4.56 -20.79
C LEU A 213 -5.48 5.67 -20.74
N ALA A 214 -5.90 6.93 -20.71
CA ALA A 214 -4.98 8.05 -20.58
C ALA A 214 -4.24 8.00 -19.23
N ALA A 215 -4.93 7.74 -18.13
CA ALA A 215 -4.32 7.59 -16.81
C ALA A 215 -3.30 6.44 -16.77
N SER A 216 -3.58 5.32 -17.44
CA SER A 216 -2.64 4.18 -17.55
C SER A 216 -1.41 4.55 -18.39
N ILE A 217 -1.59 5.26 -19.50
CA ILE A 217 -0.49 5.75 -20.35
C ILE A 217 0.38 6.75 -19.60
N ASP A 218 -0.23 7.67 -18.85
CA ASP A 218 0.49 8.63 -18.03
C ASP A 218 1.26 7.97 -16.89
N GLY A 219 0.72 6.90 -16.32
CA GLY A 219 1.42 6.05 -15.36
C GLY A 219 2.66 5.38 -15.98
N ILE A 220 2.53 4.77 -17.15
CA ILE A 220 3.65 4.16 -17.88
C ILE A 220 4.70 5.22 -18.26
N ARG A 221 4.27 6.40 -18.69
CA ARG A 221 5.17 7.52 -19.02
C ARG A 221 5.92 8.00 -17.78
N ALA A 222 5.24 8.12 -16.63
CA ALA A 222 5.87 8.47 -15.35
C ALA A 222 6.90 7.41 -14.90
N VAL A 223 6.63 6.12 -15.09
CA VAL A 223 7.59 5.04 -14.81
C VAL A 223 8.81 5.14 -15.73
N ARG A 224 8.60 5.40 -17.02
CA ARG A 224 9.69 5.52 -17.99
C ARG A 224 10.54 6.77 -17.80
N SER A 225 10.00 7.85 -17.28
CA SER A 225 10.75 9.08 -17.00
C SER A 225 11.77 8.92 -15.88
N ILE A 226 11.58 7.92 -15.00
CA ILE A 226 12.50 7.59 -13.92
C ILE A 226 13.14 6.23 -14.26
N GLN A 227 14.35 6.23 -14.83
CA GLN A 227 15.03 5.03 -15.36
C GLN A 227 15.05 3.84 -14.38
N VAL A 228 15.14 4.15 -13.08
CA VAL A 228 15.18 3.22 -11.97
C VAL A 228 13.85 2.46 -11.76
N LEU A 229 12.71 3.08 -12.08
CA LEU A 229 11.40 2.46 -11.87
C LEU A 229 11.08 1.37 -12.88
N THR A 230 11.59 1.48 -14.10
CA THR A 230 11.27 0.52 -15.17
C THR A 230 11.65 -0.92 -14.81
N PRO A 231 12.90 -1.23 -14.41
CA PRO A 231 13.27 -2.59 -14.00
C PRO A 231 12.53 -3.04 -12.73
N LEU A 232 12.24 -2.13 -11.81
CA LEU A 232 11.53 -2.46 -10.58
C LEU A 232 10.05 -2.82 -10.86
N VAL A 233 9.37 -2.08 -11.74
CA VAL A 233 7.99 -2.39 -12.16
C VAL A 233 7.94 -3.69 -12.96
N ALA A 234 8.93 -3.97 -13.81
CA ALA A 234 9.04 -5.24 -14.52
C ALA A 234 9.20 -6.40 -13.53
N LEU A 235 10.05 -6.26 -12.52
CA LEU A 235 10.23 -7.26 -11.46
C LEU A 235 8.93 -7.50 -10.68
N ILE A 236 8.20 -6.44 -10.32
CA ILE A 236 6.88 -6.56 -9.68
C ILE A 236 5.91 -7.34 -10.56
N GLY A 237 5.90 -7.07 -11.87
CA GLY A 237 5.06 -7.78 -12.83
C GLY A 237 5.38 -9.28 -12.87
N VAL A 238 6.67 -9.64 -12.91
CA VAL A 238 7.12 -11.04 -12.92
C VAL A 238 6.85 -11.76 -11.61
N VAL A 239 7.17 -11.15 -10.47
CA VAL A 239 6.83 -11.75 -9.16
C VAL A 239 5.32 -11.92 -9.03
N SER A 240 4.54 -10.98 -9.52
CA SER A 240 3.08 -11.09 -9.54
C SER A 240 2.57 -12.19 -10.47
N PHE A 241 3.23 -12.40 -11.62
CA PHE A 241 2.96 -13.53 -12.52
C PHE A 241 3.17 -14.87 -11.79
N VAL A 242 4.30 -15.02 -11.11
CA VAL A 242 4.60 -16.21 -10.31
C VAL A 242 3.52 -16.44 -9.25
N ARG A 243 3.13 -15.41 -8.52
CA ARG A 243 2.05 -15.49 -7.50
C ARG A 243 0.70 -15.91 -8.07
N GLY A 244 0.39 -15.43 -9.28
CA GLY A 244 -0.80 -15.88 -10.01
C GLY A 244 -0.73 -17.35 -10.38
N ALA A 245 0.41 -17.83 -10.86
CA ALA A 245 0.65 -19.23 -11.16
C ALA A 245 0.60 -20.11 -9.90
N GLU A 246 1.27 -19.71 -8.82
CA GLU A 246 1.28 -20.42 -7.53
C GLU A 246 -0.13 -20.62 -6.97
N MET A 247 -1.01 -19.65 -7.11
CA MET A 247 -2.40 -19.73 -6.65
C MET A 247 -3.16 -20.92 -7.29
N VAL A 248 -2.83 -21.22 -8.54
CA VAL A 248 -3.38 -22.36 -9.28
C VAL A 248 -2.59 -23.64 -8.97
N LEU A 249 -1.25 -23.56 -8.97
CA LEU A 249 -0.37 -24.71 -8.76
C LEU A 249 -0.56 -25.37 -7.38
N TYR A 250 -0.84 -24.61 -6.32
CA TYR A 250 -1.09 -25.20 -5.00
C TYR A 250 -2.28 -26.15 -4.98
N VAL A 251 -3.27 -25.92 -5.85
CA VAL A 251 -4.41 -26.83 -6.00
C VAL A 251 -3.96 -28.14 -6.67
N TYR A 252 -3.14 -28.04 -7.73
CA TYR A 252 -2.57 -29.22 -8.39
C TYR A 252 -1.60 -29.98 -7.47
N VAL A 253 -0.80 -29.28 -6.68
CA VAL A 253 0.08 -29.91 -5.66
C VAL A 253 -0.75 -30.75 -4.70
N VAL A 254 -1.83 -30.22 -4.16
CA VAL A 254 -2.70 -30.95 -3.21
C VAL A 254 -3.34 -32.18 -3.89
N ARG A 255 -3.94 -31.98 -5.07
CA ARG A 255 -4.74 -32.99 -5.75
C ARG A 255 -3.88 -34.07 -6.43
N ASP A 256 -2.93 -33.64 -7.25
CA ASP A 256 -2.26 -34.53 -8.22
C ASP A 256 -0.89 -35.00 -7.70
N GLN A 257 -0.19 -34.21 -6.88
CA GLN A 257 1.13 -34.58 -6.36
C GLN A 257 1.05 -35.21 -4.97
N LEU A 258 0.30 -34.59 -4.03
CA LEU A 258 0.13 -35.14 -2.67
C LEU A 258 -0.98 -36.20 -2.60
N GLY A 259 -1.89 -36.25 -3.58
CA GLY A 259 -2.98 -37.24 -3.63
C GLY A 259 -3.94 -37.15 -2.44
N VAL A 260 -4.14 -35.97 -1.90
CA VAL A 260 -5.00 -35.75 -0.71
C VAL A 260 -6.21 -34.91 -1.08
N ASP A 261 -7.18 -34.85 -0.19
CA ASP A 261 -8.42 -34.11 -0.39
C ASP A 261 -8.18 -32.63 -0.70
N VAL A 262 -8.89 -32.08 -1.66
CA VAL A 262 -8.63 -30.75 -2.24
C VAL A 262 -8.86 -29.61 -1.25
N GLU A 263 -9.72 -29.79 -0.24
CA GLU A 263 -9.91 -28.80 0.82
C GLU A 263 -8.62 -28.49 1.60
N ARG A 264 -7.63 -29.41 1.59
CA ARG A 264 -6.30 -29.16 2.20
C ARG A 264 -5.50 -28.06 1.51
N VAL A 265 -5.95 -27.57 0.36
CA VAL A 265 -5.42 -26.33 -0.24
C VAL A 265 -5.53 -25.15 0.74
N GLY A 266 -6.51 -25.20 1.64
CA GLY A 266 -6.66 -24.25 2.73
C GLY A 266 -5.48 -24.25 3.71
N LEU A 267 -4.89 -25.43 3.98
CA LEU A 267 -3.68 -25.55 4.83
C LEU A 267 -2.47 -24.89 4.13
N LEU A 268 -2.28 -25.19 2.85
CA LEU A 268 -1.18 -24.63 2.06
C LEU A 268 -1.29 -23.10 1.96
N SER A 269 -2.49 -22.61 1.62
CA SER A 269 -2.75 -21.16 1.56
C SER A 269 -2.61 -20.49 2.92
N GLY A 270 -3.08 -21.15 4.00
CA GLY A 270 -2.89 -20.71 5.37
C GLY A 270 -1.42 -20.64 5.77
N ALA A 271 -0.61 -21.62 5.37
CA ALA A 271 0.83 -21.62 5.66
C ALA A 271 1.53 -20.40 5.02
N VAL A 272 1.22 -20.03 3.79
CA VAL A 272 1.71 -18.80 3.15
C VAL A 272 1.29 -17.57 3.97
N GLY A 273 0.03 -17.51 4.41
CA GLY A 273 -0.47 -16.43 5.26
C GLY A 273 0.23 -16.35 6.63
N LEU A 274 0.54 -17.50 7.26
CA LEU A 274 1.34 -17.55 8.48
C LEU A 274 2.74 -16.98 8.26
N GLY A 275 3.38 -17.37 7.17
CA GLY A 275 4.68 -16.80 6.77
C GLY A 275 4.63 -15.29 6.59
N ALA A 276 3.56 -14.79 5.97
CA ALA A 276 3.32 -13.36 5.81
C ALA A 276 3.23 -12.61 7.15
N LEU A 277 2.57 -13.20 8.15
CA LEU A 277 2.52 -12.64 9.51
C LEU A 277 3.88 -12.64 10.20
N LEU A 278 4.60 -13.76 10.14
CA LEU A 278 5.93 -13.89 10.74
C LEU A 278 6.97 -12.98 10.08
N ALA A 279 6.74 -12.60 8.83
CA ALA A 279 7.62 -11.70 8.08
C ALA A 279 7.57 -10.24 8.54
N MET A 280 6.52 -9.78 9.22
CA MET A 280 6.34 -8.35 9.53
C MET A 280 7.54 -7.69 10.21
N PRO A 281 8.13 -8.25 11.28
CA PRO A 281 9.31 -7.63 11.91
C PRO A 281 10.57 -7.68 11.02
N VAL A 282 10.69 -8.71 10.17
CA VAL A 282 11.79 -8.84 9.21
C VAL A 282 11.64 -7.81 8.10
N ALA A 283 10.42 -7.67 7.56
CA ALA A 283 10.10 -6.71 6.51
C ALA A 283 10.32 -5.26 6.96
N ALA A 284 9.93 -4.92 8.21
CA ALA A 284 10.17 -3.59 8.77
C ALA A 284 11.68 -3.27 8.81
N ARG A 285 12.50 -4.17 9.35
CA ARG A 285 13.96 -3.98 9.37
C ARG A 285 14.57 -3.93 7.97
N ALA A 286 14.06 -4.74 7.05
CA ALA A 286 14.51 -4.77 5.68
C ALA A 286 14.20 -3.46 4.93
N ALA A 287 13.07 -2.83 5.24
CA ALA A 287 12.67 -1.53 4.68
C ALA A 287 13.59 -0.39 5.12
N ASP A 288 14.13 -0.46 6.34
CA ASP A 288 15.06 0.53 6.88
C ASP A 288 16.49 0.40 6.31
N SER A 289 16.76 -0.65 5.51
CA SER A 289 18.10 -0.87 4.97
C SER A 289 18.50 0.21 3.96
N VAL A 290 19.78 0.62 4.02
CA VAL A 290 20.38 1.63 3.12
C VAL A 290 20.33 1.19 1.66
N SER A 291 20.40 -0.12 1.40
CA SER A 291 20.35 -0.68 0.05
C SER A 291 19.18 -1.66 -0.08
N PRO A 292 18.23 -1.44 -0.98
CA PRO A 292 17.10 -2.35 -1.18
C PRO A 292 17.51 -3.68 -1.85
N VAL A 293 18.72 -3.76 -2.43
CA VAL A 293 19.15 -4.91 -3.24
C VAL A 293 19.21 -6.19 -2.41
N ARG A 294 19.89 -6.14 -1.24
CA ARG A 294 20.05 -7.32 -0.38
C ARG A 294 18.72 -7.89 0.10
N PRO A 295 17.78 -7.07 0.66
CA PRO A 295 16.47 -7.56 1.03
C PRO A 295 15.64 -8.09 -0.15
N ILE A 296 15.72 -7.47 -1.33
CA ILE A 296 15.02 -7.95 -2.53
C ILE A 296 15.57 -9.31 -2.96
N VAL A 297 16.90 -9.48 -3.04
CA VAL A 297 17.52 -10.77 -3.38
C VAL A 297 17.17 -11.84 -2.36
N PHE A 298 17.25 -11.53 -1.07
CA PHE A 298 16.80 -12.43 0.00
C PHE A 298 15.35 -12.86 -0.20
N ALA A 299 14.45 -11.91 -0.44
CA ALA A 299 13.03 -12.18 -0.64
C ALA A 299 12.77 -13.07 -1.86
N LEU A 300 13.46 -12.82 -2.98
CA LEU A 300 13.36 -13.64 -4.19
C LEU A 300 13.87 -15.07 -3.95
N LEU A 301 15.01 -15.24 -3.26
CA LEU A 301 15.53 -16.56 -2.93
C LEU A 301 14.62 -17.33 -1.98
N VAL A 302 14.10 -16.66 -0.95
CA VAL A 302 13.17 -17.25 0.03
C VAL A 302 11.79 -17.53 -0.58
N THR A 303 11.48 -17.01 -1.76
CA THR A 303 10.31 -17.39 -2.54
C THR A 303 10.65 -18.52 -3.54
N ALA A 304 11.70 -18.37 -4.33
CA ALA A 304 12.01 -19.28 -5.43
C ALA A 304 12.45 -20.67 -4.94
N LEU A 305 13.38 -20.73 -3.97
CA LEU A 305 13.92 -22.02 -3.49
C LEU A 305 12.82 -22.90 -2.86
N PRO A 306 11.98 -22.39 -1.93
CA PRO A 306 10.89 -23.18 -1.39
C PRO A 306 9.84 -23.59 -2.44
N THR A 307 9.54 -22.74 -3.42
CA THR A 307 8.65 -23.10 -4.52
C THR A 307 9.23 -24.26 -5.36
N ALA A 308 10.54 -24.24 -5.64
CA ALA A 308 11.20 -25.36 -6.31
C ALA A 308 11.24 -26.63 -5.44
N MET A 309 11.42 -26.50 -4.12
CA MET A 309 11.40 -27.64 -3.19
C MET A 309 10.05 -28.35 -3.17
N LEU A 310 8.94 -27.64 -3.42
CA LEU A 310 7.62 -28.27 -3.49
C LEU A 310 7.58 -29.38 -4.56
N ALA A 311 8.37 -29.30 -5.62
CA ALA A 311 8.39 -30.30 -6.69
C ALA A 311 8.77 -31.73 -6.20
N VAL A 312 9.49 -31.85 -5.08
CA VAL A 312 9.93 -33.13 -4.53
C VAL A 312 9.25 -33.52 -3.21
N ILE A 313 8.37 -32.68 -2.70
CA ILE A 313 7.69 -32.88 -1.42
C ILE A 313 6.43 -33.73 -1.61
N THR A 314 6.28 -34.78 -0.79
CA THR A 314 5.19 -35.75 -0.88
C THR A 314 4.24 -35.71 0.32
N THR A 315 4.48 -34.82 1.30
CA THR A 315 3.62 -34.72 2.50
C THR A 315 3.07 -33.32 2.68
N THR A 316 1.80 -33.20 3.10
CA THR A 316 1.12 -31.93 3.33
C THR A 316 1.84 -31.09 4.40
N PHE A 317 2.38 -31.74 5.43
CA PHE A 317 3.10 -31.03 6.50
C PHE A 317 4.38 -30.34 5.97
N ALA A 318 5.22 -31.09 5.24
CA ALA A 318 6.44 -30.52 4.66
C ALA A 318 6.12 -29.44 3.63
N ALA A 319 5.09 -29.63 2.78
CA ALA A 319 4.62 -28.62 1.84
C ALA A 319 4.20 -27.32 2.58
N SER A 320 3.41 -27.46 3.64
CA SER A 320 2.98 -26.31 4.46
C SER A 320 4.18 -25.61 5.11
N ALA A 321 5.13 -26.35 5.68
CA ALA A 321 6.33 -25.78 6.31
C ALA A 321 7.17 -24.96 5.32
N VAL A 322 7.35 -25.46 4.12
CA VAL A 322 8.09 -24.78 3.05
C VAL A 322 7.32 -23.52 2.57
N LEU A 323 6.00 -23.58 2.48
CA LEU A 323 5.18 -22.45 2.07
C LEU A 323 5.13 -21.30 3.10
N VAL A 324 5.42 -21.57 4.38
CA VAL A 324 5.65 -20.48 5.34
C VAL A 324 6.82 -19.59 4.88
N LEU A 325 7.90 -20.18 4.37
CA LEU A 325 9.03 -19.40 3.83
C LEU A 325 8.63 -18.57 2.60
N VAL A 326 7.84 -19.14 1.69
CA VAL A 326 7.28 -18.38 0.56
C VAL A 326 6.54 -17.14 1.05
N GLY A 327 5.67 -17.28 2.06
CA GLY A 327 4.95 -16.16 2.67
C GLY A 327 5.88 -15.08 3.23
N VAL A 328 6.99 -15.49 3.87
CA VAL A 328 8.02 -14.55 4.36
C VAL A 328 8.64 -13.78 3.20
N GLY A 329 9.09 -14.47 2.16
CA GLY A 329 9.70 -13.82 0.98
C GLY A 329 8.75 -12.82 0.32
N MET A 330 7.48 -13.19 0.20
CA MET A 330 6.44 -12.35 -0.40
C MET A 330 6.28 -11.00 0.31
N VAL A 331 6.14 -11.00 1.63
CA VAL A 331 5.91 -9.76 2.40
C VAL A 331 7.17 -8.91 2.44
N VAL A 332 8.34 -9.52 2.62
CA VAL A 332 9.61 -8.78 2.57
C VAL A 332 9.77 -8.09 1.22
N PHE A 333 9.50 -8.80 0.11
CA PHE A 333 9.55 -8.22 -1.23
C PHE A 333 8.58 -7.03 -1.37
N GLU A 334 7.31 -7.23 -1.01
CA GLU A 334 6.27 -6.21 -1.17
C GLU A 334 6.60 -4.93 -0.38
N VAL A 335 6.98 -5.06 0.88
CA VAL A 335 7.29 -3.91 1.76
C VAL A 335 8.53 -3.17 1.27
N VAL A 336 9.62 -3.89 0.97
CA VAL A 336 10.88 -3.25 0.51
C VAL A 336 10.68 -2.53 -0.82
N VAL A 337 9.92 -3.14 -1.74
CA VAL A 337 9.65 -2.53 -3.05
C VAL A 337 8.79 -1.28 -2.91
N VAL A 338 7.71 -1.33 -2.12
CA VAL A 338 6.83 -0.17 -1.88
C VAL A 338 7.62 0.99 -1.28
N VAL A 339 8.42 0.74 -0.24
CA VAL A 339 9.25 1.77 0.39
C VAL A 339 10.29 2.32 -0.59
N THR A 340 10.92 1.45 -1.40
CA THR A 340 11.88 1.88 -2.41
C THR A 340 11.23 2.81 -3.44
N VAL A 341 10.04 2.45 -3.95
CA VAL A 341 9.28 3.29 -4.89
C VAL A 341 8.93 4.64 -4.28
N GLN A 342 8.49 4.66 -3.03
CA GLN A 342 8.16 5.91 -2.32
C GLN A 342 9.37 6.83 -2.15
N ARG A 343 10.56 6.26 -1.89
CA ARG A 343 11.81 7.03 -1.72
C ARG A 343 12.31 7.67 -3.01
N ILE A 344 12.11 7.00 -4.16
CA ILE A 344 12.68 7.45 -5.44
C ILE A 344 11.69 8.22 -6.33
N THR A 345 10.40 8.24 -5.95
CA THR A 345 9.35 8.87 -6.75
C THR A 345 8.96 10.22 -6.14
N PRO A 346 8.97 11.32 -6.92
CA PRO A 346 8.47 12.60 -6.46
C PRO A 346 6.99 12.51 -6.01
N PRO A 347 6.56 13.27 -4.98
CA PRO A 347 5.19 13.25 -4.47
C PRO A 347 4.12 13.45 -5.55
N SER A 348 4.35 14.37 -6.49
CA SER A 348 3.46 14.67 -7.62
C SER A 348 3.29 13.52 -8.62
N ALA A 349 4.18 12.51 -8.63
CA ALA A 349 4.15 11.35 -9.52
C ALA A 349 3.72 10.06 -8.82
N LEU A 350 3.69 10.01 -7.48
CA LEU A 350 3.43 8.79 -6.70
C LEU A 350 2.13 8.08 -7.11
N GLY A 351 1.03 8.82 -7.24
CA GLY A 351 -0.26 8.22 -7.62
C GLY A 351 -0.22 7.54 -8.98
N ARG A 352 0.45 8.16 -9.97
CA ARG A 352 0.60 7.61 -11.33
C ARG A 352 1.50 6.38 -11.35
N VAL A 353 2.60 6.41 -10.61
CA VAL A 353 3.53 5.28 -10.49
C VAL A 353 2.87 4.09 -9.79
N PHE A 354 2.17 4.31 -8.66
CA PHE A 354 1.43 3.24 -7.99
C PHE A 354 0.28 2.70 -8.84
N GLY A 355 -0.37 3.53 -9.65
CA GLY A 355 -1.34 3.09 -10.66
C GLY A 355 -0.72 2.10 -11.65
N ALA A 356 0.45 2.41 -12.20
CA ALA A 356 1.19 1.53 -13.10
C ALA A 356 1.64 0.22 -12.42
N ILE A 357 2.13 0.29 -11.18
CA ILE A 357 2.52 -0.87 -10.37
C ILE A 357 1.32 -1.80 -10.13
N ASN A 358 0.19 -1.25 -9.71
CA ASN A 358 -1.03 -2.02 -9.48
C ASN A 358 -1.54 -2.68 -10.77
N GLY A 359 -1.45 -1.97 -11.90
CA GLY A 359 -1.76 -2.50 -13.22
C GLY A 359 -0.84 -3.67 -13.60
N ALA A 360 0.47 -3.48 -13.49
CA ALA A 360 1.48 -4.53 -13.77
C ALA A 360 1.29 -5.74 -12.85
N SER A 361 1.04 -5.52 -11.57
CA SER A 361 0.79 -6.59 -10.59
C SER A 361 -0.48 -7.37 -10.90
N SER A 362 -1.58 -6.69 -11.20
CA SER A 362 -2.86 -7.34 -11.52
C SER A 362 -2.79 -8.13 -12.82
N THR A 363 -2.18 -7.56 -13.85
CA THR A 363 -1.96 -8.22 -15.14
C THR A 363 -1.02 -9.42 -14.99
N GLY A 364 0.07 -9.25 -14.24
CA GLY A 364 0.99 -10.35 -13.94
C GLY A 364 0.27 -11.53 -13.28
N LYS A 365 -0.48 -11.30 -12.21
CA LYS A 365 -1.25 -12.34 -11.51
C LYS A 365 -2.24 -13.05 -12.44
N LEU A 366 -2.95 -12.28 -13.26
CA LEU A 366 -3.91 -12.84 -14.20
C LEU A 366 -3.23 -13.74 -15.24
N LEU A 367 -2.14 -13.28 -15.84
CA LEU A 367 -1.38 -14.04 -16.84
C LEU A 367 -0.77 -15.31 -16.23
N GLY A 368 -0.19 -15.22 -15.03
CA GLY A 368 0.36 -16.38 -14.34
C GLY A 368 -0.69 -17.45 -14.06
N ALA A 369 -1.86 -17.05 -13.58
CA ALA A 369 -2.97 -17.96 -13.34
C ALA A 369 -3.51 -18.59 -14.61
N LEU A 370 -3.57 -17.84 -15.73
CA LEU A 370 -4.00 -18.34 -17.03
C LEU A 370 -3.05 -19.38 -17.62
N VAL A 371 -1.74 -19.19 -17.44
CA VAL A 371 -0.73 -20.05 -18.06
C VAL A 371 -0.40 -21.27 -17.20
N ALA A 372 -0.63 -21.23 -15.89
CA ALA A 372 -0.29 -22.31 -14.97
C ALA A 372 -0.85 -23.69 -15.37
N PRO A 373 -2.14 -23.86 -15.77
CA PRO A 373 -2.64 -25.16 -16.20
C PRO A 373 -1.96 -25.70 -17.47
N ALA A 374 -1.54 -24.79 -18.38
CA ALA A 374 -0.81 -25.21 -19.58
C ALA A 374 0.60 -25.73 -19.22
N PHE A 375 1.26 -25.12 -18.23
CA PHE A 375 2.53 -25.65 -17.70
C PHE A 375 2.34 -27.02 -17.07
N VAL A 376 1.28 -27.21 -16.28
CA VAL A 376 0.97 -28.52 -15.68
C VAL A 376 0.67 -29.56 -16.76
N ALA A 377 -0.11 -29.22 -17.78
CA ALA A 377 -0.43 -30.14 -18.88
C ALA A 377 0.83 -30.55 -19.69
N ALA A 378 1.79 -29.63 -19.87
CA ALA A 378 2.99 -29.89 -20.68
C ALA A 378 4.12 -30.57 -19.89
N LEU A 379 4.30 -30.25 -18.61
CA LEU A 379 5.48 -30.59 -17.82
C LEU A 379 5.16 -31.36 -16.52
N GLY A 380 3.89 -31.60 -16.22
CA GLY A 380 3.44 -32.06 -14.91
C GLY A 380 3.51 -30.97 -13.83
N VAL A 381 3.04 -31.30 -12.64
CA VAL A 381 3.05 -30.36 -11.50
C VAL A 381 4.47 -29.99 -11.09
N GLU A 382 5.34 -30.97 -11.01
CA GLU A 382 6.75 -30.82 -10.63
C GLU A 382 7.49 -29.88 -11.60
N GLY A 383 7.36 -30.14 -12.92
CA GLY A 383 7.97 -29.31 -13.95
C GLY A 383 7.45 -27.87 -13.95
N ALA A 384 6.14 -27.69 -13.74
CA ALA A 384 5.52 -26.37 -13.64
C ALA A 384 6.06 -25.57 -12.44
N LEU A 385 6.24 -26.20 -11.28
CA LEU A 385 6.83 -25.59 -10.09
C LEU A 385 8.28 -25.15 -10.33
N ILE A 386 9.09 -26.01 -10.99
CA ILE A 386 10.48 -25.71 -11.33
C ILE A 386 10.56 -24.53 -12.31
N VAL A 387 9.70 -24.51 -13.34
CA VAL A 387 9.64 -23.40 -14.31
C VAL A 387 9.29 -22.09 -13.60
N VAL A 388 8.27 -22.07 -12.76
CA VAL A 388 7.82 -20.89 -12.03
C VAL A 388 8.91 -20.38 -11.07
N ALA A 389 9.57 -21.27 -10.33
CA ALA A 389 10.72 -20.93 -9.47
C ALA A 389 11.91 -20.39 -10.29
N SER A 390 12.20 -21.00 -11.45
CA SER A 390 13.28 -20.56 -12.34
C SER A 390 13.03 -19.17 -12.92
N VAL A 391 11.79 -18.83 -13.23
CA VAL A 391 11.42 -17.48 -13.70
C VAL A 391 11.78 -16.43 -12.65
N VAL A 392 11.50 -16.67 -11.36
CA VAL A 392 11.90 -15.77 -10.27
C VAL A 392 13.43 -15.64 -10.19
N ALA A 393 14.13 -16.77 -10.27
CA ALA A 393 15.59 -16.79 -10.15
C ALA A 393 16.27 -16.07 -11.32
N VAL A 394 15.86 -16.36 -12.56
CA VAL A 394 16.44 -15.77 -13.78
C VAL A 394 16.16 -14.27 -13.86
N VAL A 395 14.90 -13.86 -13.66
CA VAL A 395 14.55 -12.43 -13.71
C VAL A 395 15.16 -11.69 -12.53
N GLY A 396 15.16 -12.30 -11.35
CA GLY A 396 15.86 -11.75 -10.18
C GLY A 396 17.34 -11.50 -10.48
N ALA A 397 18.04 -12.46 -11.05
CA ALA A 397 19.45 -12.31 -11.45
C ALA A 397 19.64 -11.21 -12.50
N ALA A 398 18.76 -11.14 -13.52
CA ALA A 398 18.82 -10.14 -14.58
C ALA A 398 18.58 -8.71 -14.07
N VAL A 399 17.75 -8.55 -13.03
CA VAL A 399 17.41 -7.25 -12.44
C VAL A 399 18.37 -6.85 -11.31
N VAL A 400 19.14 -7.78 -10.75
CA VAL A 400 20.13 -7.48 -9.70
C VAL A 400 21.15 -6.43 -10.16
N TRP A 401 21.64 -6.51 -11.39
CA TRP A 401 22.61 -5.54 -11.92
C TRP A 401 22.06 -4.10 -11.95
N PRO A 402 20.90 -3.80 -12.55
CA PRO A 402 20.26 -2.49 -12.43
C PRO A 402 20.00 -2.08 -10.98
N LEU A 403 19.51 -3.00 -10.14
CA LEU A 403 19.26 -2.72 -8.73
C LEU A 403 20.52 -2.39 -7.94
N VAL A 404 21.67 -3.04 -8.22
CA VAL A 404 22.97 -2.70 -7.61
C VAL A 404 23.38 -1.29 -8.01
N THR A 405 23.20 -0.92 -9.27
CA THR A 405 23.49 0.44 -9.75
C THR A 405 22.62 1.47 -9.04
N ILE A 406 21.33 1.18 -8.90
CA ILE A 406 20.37 1.97 -8.15
C ILE A 406 20.77 2.09 -6.67
N GLY A 407 21.09 0.97 -6.04
CA GLY A 407 21.51 0.93 -4.64
C GLY A 407 22.79 1.74 -4.39
N ARG A 408 23.72 1.73 -5.32
CA ARG A 408 24.95 2.56 -5.25
C ARG A 408 24.63 4.04 -5.39
N LEU A 409 23.76 4.42 -6.35
CA LEU A 409 23.33 5.80 -6.54
C LEU A 409 22.54 6.33 -5.32
N SER A 410 21.64 5.53 -4.77
CA SER A 410 20.90 5.88 -3.55
C SER A 410 21.83 6.00 -2.35
N ALA A 411 22.77 5.07 -2.19
CA ALA A 411 23.73 5.09 -1.08
C ALA A 411 24.75 6.22 -1.22
N SER A 412 25.17 6.59 -2.44
CA SER A 412 26.05 7.75 -2.63
C SER A 412 25.30 9.04 -2.31
N ARG A 413 24.07 9.20 -2.81
CA ARG A 413 23.25 10.36 -2.53
C ARG A 413 22.91 10.48 -1.04
N GLN A 414 22.61 9.36 -0.37
CA GLN A 414 22.36 9.34 1.06
C GLN A 414 23.62 9.73 1.87
N ARG A 415 24.81 9.29 1.46
CA ARG A 415 26.08 9.71 2.08
C ARG A 415 26.38 11.18 1.87
N GLU A 416 26.09 11.72 0.68
CA GLU A 416 26.23 13.14 0.37
C GLU A 416 25.26 13.99 1.20
N LEU A 417 24.03 13.53 1.37
CA LEU A 417 23.00 14.23 2.13
C LEU A 417 23.08 14.00 3.65
N SER A 418 23.78 12.96 4.11
CA SER A 418 23.85 12.59 5.53
C SER A 418 24.27 13.76 6.46
N PRO A 419 25.29 14.57 6.12
CA PRO A 419 25.66 15.71 6.96
C PRO A 419 24.54 16.76 7.05
N LEU A 420 23.85 17.03 5.93
CA LEU A 420 22.72 17.96 5.88
C LEU A 420 21.50 17.45 6.65
N VAL A 421 21.22 16.13 6.52
CA VAL A 421 20.15 15.46 7.29
C VAL A 421 20.42 15.54 8.79
N GLU A 422 21.68 15.46 9.22
CA GLU A 422 22.05 15.54 10.64
C GLU A 422 21.85 16.95 11.18
N VAL A 423 22.20 17.97 10.41
CA VAL A 423 21.90 19.37 10.73
C VAL A 423 20.40 19.60 10.83
N LEU A 424 19.62 19.18 9.81
CA LEU A 424 18.17 19.34 9.82
C LEU A 424 17.52 18.63 11.02
N ARG A 425 18.03 17.45 11.41
CA ARG A 425 17.53 16.72 12.59
C ARG A 425 17.79 17.43 13.90
N GLY A 426 18.83 18.26 13.97
CA GLY A 426 19.14 19.11 15.12
C GLY A 426 18.22 20.33 15.27
N LEU A 427 17.52 20.73 14.20
CA LEU A 427 16.62 21.87 14.22
C LEU A 427 15.26 21.49 14.80
N ALA A 428 14.78 22.24 15.80
CA ALA A 428 13.50 21.95 16.46
C ALA A 428 12.30 21.96 15.49
N ILE A 429 12.37 22.75 14.42
CA ILE A 429 11.33 22.83 13.39
C ILE A 429 11.11 21.50 12.67
N PHE A 430 12.09 20.60 12.66
CA PHE A 430 12.03 19.27 12.03
C PHE A 430 11.96 18.14 13.06
N GLU A 431 11.69 18.43 14.33
CA GLU A 431 11.54 17.43 15.37
C GLU A 431 10.35 16.49 15.02
N GLY A 432 10.62 15.19 14.95
CA GLY A 432 9.63 14.19 14.54
C GLY A 432 9.53 13.95 13.03
N ALA A 433 10.24 14.70 12.19
CA ALA A 433 10.26 14.46 10.74
C ALA A 433 10.90 13.10 10.40
N SER A 434 10.32 12.40 9.42
CA SER A 434 10.84 11.10 8.98
C SER A 434 12.19 11.24 8.25
N GLY A 435 13.04 10.21 8.30
CA GLY A 435 14.31 10.17 7.56
C GLY A 435 14.14 10.52 6.07
N PRO A 436 13.17 9.91 5.35
CA PRO A 436 12.89 10.25 3.96
C PRO A 436 12.46 11.70 3.72
N SER A 437 11.74 12.33 4.65
CA SER A 437 11.34 13.74 4.55
C SER A 437 12.55 14.65 4.71
N LEU A 438 13.44 14.36 5.68
CA LEU A 438 14.70 15.09 5.86
C LEU A 438 15.64 14.94 4.66
N GLU A 439 15.73 13.74 4.05
CA GLU A 439 16.52 13.52 2.83
C GLU A 439 15.98 14.32 1.64
N ARG A 440 14.65 14.47 1.51
CA ARG A 440 14.04 15.32 0.46
C ARG A 440 14.38 16.79 0.66
N ILE A 441 14.28 17.29 1.90
CA ILE A 441 14.66 18.66 2.23
C ILE A 441 16.15 18.87 1.92
N ALA A 442 17.02 18.02 2.45
CA ALA A 442 18.46 18.09 2.24
C ALA A 442 18.85 18.08 0.75
N GLY A 443 18.13 17.29 -0.05
CA GLY A 443 18.33 17.21 -1.50
C GLY A 443 17.82 18.42 -2.29
N ALA A 444 16.97 19.25 -1.70
CA ALA A 444 16.43 20.48 -2.27
C ALA A 444 17.10 21.76 -1.73
N MET A 445 17.94 21.62 -0.69
CA MET A 445 18.67 22.74 -0.12
C MET A 445 19.68 23.31 -1.09
N VAL A 446 19.72 24.62 -1.18
CA VAL A 446 20.71 25.38 -1.96
C VAL A 446 21.52 26.24 -1.01
N GLU A 447 22.84 26.04 -1.00
CA GLU A 447 23.77 26.86 -0.22
C GLU A 447 24.00 28.21 -0.93
N ARG A 448 23.90 29.32 -0.18
CA ARG A 448 24.14 30.66 -0.67
C ARG A 448 25.08 31.43 0.26
N ASP A 449 26.15 31.92 -0.32
CA ASP A 449 27.09 32.84 0.37
C ASP A 449 26.66 34.28 0.08
N LEU A 450 26.41 35.03 1.13
CA LEU A 450 25.89 36.38 1.07
C LEU A 450 26.87 37.35 1.77
N PRO A 451 27.28 38.46 1.12
CA PRO A 451 28.07 39.47 1.79
C PRO A 451 27.25 40.20 2.87
N ALA A 452 27.92 40.95 3.75
CA ALA A 452 27.26 41.81 4.74
C ALA A 452 26.36 42.86 4.07
N GLY A 453 25.23 43.18 4.71
CA GLY A 453 24.27 44.19 4.25
C GLY A 453 23.29 43.74 3.16
N VAL A 454 23.21 42.45 2.84
CA VAL A 454 22.27 41.91 1.86
C VAL A 454 20.92 41.62 2.52
N VAL A 455 19.84 42.13 1.93
CA VAL A 455 18.47 41.77 2.31
C VAL A 455 18.16 40.40 1.73
N VAL A 456 17.93 39.40 2.61
CA VAL A 456 17.58 38.00 2.23
C VAL A 456 16.08 37.86 2.05
N ILE A 457 15.31 38.49 2.92
CA ILE A 457 13.85 38.54 2.91
C ILE A 457 13.43 40.00 3.10
N ALA A 458 12.51 40.51 2.31
CA ALA A 458 11.92 41.83 2.51
C ALA A 458 10.49 41.72 3.05
N GLN A 459 10.16 42.54 4.07
CA GLN A 459 8.82 42.62 4.63
C GLN A 459 7.78 42.94 3.54
N GLY A 460 6.67 42.20 3.50
CA GLY A 460 5.60 42.38 2.54
C GLY A 460 5.75 41.58 1.25
N GLU A 461 6.90 40.95 0.96
CA GLU A 461 7.07 40.06 -0.18
C GLU A 461 6.34 38.72 0.02
N PRO A 462 6.01 37.99 -1.08
CA PRO A 462 5.50 36.63 -0.99
C PRO A 462 6.47 35.70 -0.26
N ALA A 463 5.93 34.70 0.45
CA ALA A 463 6.73 33.71 1.17
C ALA A 463 6.92 32.47 0.29
N ASP A 464 8.10 32.32 -0.35
CA ASP A 464 8.37 31.21 -1.27
C ASP A 464 9.32 30.16 -0.67
N ASP A 465 10.24 30.57 0.25
CA ASP A 465 11.32 29.72 0.77
C ASP A 465 11.48 29.84 2.28
N LEU A 466 12.01 28.77 2.90
CA LEU A 466 12.54 28.75 4.26
C LEU A 466 14.06 28.89 4.19
N TYR A 467 14.66 29.58 5.15
CA TYR A 467 16.11 29.74 5.24
C TYR A 467 16.63 29.20 6.56
N VAL A 468 17.81 28.56 6.52
CA VAL A 468 18.56 28.11 7.70
C VAL A 468 19.93 28.78 7.65
N SER A 469 20.32 29.47 8.68
CA SER A 469 21.65 30.08 8.78
C SER A 469 22.68 29.01 9.12
N LYS A 470 23.74 28.89 8.30
CA LYS A 470 24.85 27.97 8.52
C LYS A 470 25.98 28.64 9.29
N VAL A 471 26.34 29.86 8.91
CA VAL A 471 27.41 30.65 9.49
C VAL A 471 27.05 32.11 9.30
N GLY A 472 27.37 32.95 10.29
CA GLY A 472 27.15 34.39 10.27
C GLY A 472 25.91 34.79 11.07
N GLU A 473 25.64 36.09 11.06
CA GLU A 473 24.58 36.73 11.83
C GLU A 473 23.70 37.59 10.91
N LEU A 474 22.38 37.49 11.10
CA LEU A 474 21.38 38.28 10.39
C LEU A 474 20.50 39.00 11.42
N VAL A 475 20.00 40.16 11.05
CA VAL A 475 19.06 40.95 11.86
C VAL A 475 17.70 40.99 11.18
N ALA A 476 16.67 40.69 11.95
CA ALA A 476 15.27 40.80 11.52
C ALA A 476 14.72 42.16 12.00
N THR A 477 14.16 42.93 11.06
CA THR A 477 13.54 44.24 11.36
C THR A 477 12.08 44.23 10.85
N ARG A 478 11.18 44.87 11.62
CA ARG A 478 9.79 45.10 11.26
C ARG A 478 9.49 46.59 11.35
N ASP A 479 9.04 47.16 10.25
CA ASP A 479 8.77 48.62 10.17
C ASP A 479 9.98 49.47 10.59
N GLY A 480 11.20 48.96 10.32
CA GLY A 480 12.47 49.62 10.67
C GLY A 480 12.95 49.40 12.11
N VAL A 481 12.19 48.67 12.92
CA VAL A 481 12.57 48.33 14.30
C VAL A 481 13.12 46.91 14.34
N GLU A 482 14.25 46.70 15.02
CA GLU A 482 14.84 45.39 15.23
C GLU A 482 13.90 44.52 16.10
N VAL A 483 13.58 43.34 15.61
CA VAL A 483 12.69 42.38 16.27
C VAL A 483 13.37 41.06 16.60
N GLY A 484 14.61 40.85 16.18
CA GLY A 484 15.40 39.70 16.56
C GLY A 484 16.68 39.55 15.76
N VAL A 485 17.54 38.65 16.24
CA VAL A 485 18.81 38.27 15.62
C VAL A 485 18.74 36.78 15.28
N VAL A 486 19.24 36.42 14.11
CA VAL A 486 19.30 35.02 13.61
C VAL A 486 20.77 34.63 13.57
N GLY A 487 21.16 33.70 14.43
CA GLY A 487 22.53 33.18 14.51
C GLY A 487 22.74 31.89 13.70
N ALA A 488 23.89 31.27 13.84
CA ALA A 488 24.18 29.99 13.24
C ALA A 488 23.25 28.88 13.77
N ASP A 489 22.86 27.96 12.92
CA ASP A 489 21.90 26.87 13.17
C ASP A 489 20.47 27.34 13.51
N ASP A 490 20.17 28.60 13.26
CA ASP A 490 18.83 29.17 13.35
C ASP A 490 18.12 29.16 11.97
N TRP A 491 16.78 29.28 11.99
CA TRP A 491 15.98 29.35 10.78
C TRP A 491 15.07 30.59 10.77
N PHE A 492 14.67 31.03 9.59
CA PHE A 492 13.76 32.14 9.39
C PHE A 492 12.95 32.04 8.11
N GLY A 493 11.85 32.77 8.05
CA GLY A 493 10.94 32.78 6.91
C GLY A 493 9.78 31.78 7.01
N GLU A 494 9.72 30.97 8.08
CA GLU A 494 8.70 29.95 8.33
C GLU A 494 7.29 30.53 8.50
N ILE A 495 7.17 31.69 9.15
CA ILE A 495 5.87 32.30 9.51
C ILE A 495 5.03 32.56 8.26
N GLY A 496 5.62 33.17 7.24
CA GLY A 496 4.91 33.47 6.01
C GLY A 496 4.47 32.23 5.25
N LEU A 497 5.27 31.15 5.30
CA LEU A 497 4.95 29.88 4.65
C LEU A 497 3.80 29.14 5.36
N ILE A 498 3.86 29.05 6.68
CA ILE A 498 2.89 28.30 7.49
C ILE A 498 1.53 29.00 7.54
N GLU A 499 1.55 30.34 7.65
CA GLU A 499 0.33 31.14 7.73
C GLU A 499 -0.19 31.60 6.35
N GLU A 500 0.44 31.16 5.26
CA GLU A 500 0.09 31.52 3.87
C GLU A 500 -0.06 33.04 3.68
N ARG A 501 0.86 33.81 4.27
CA ARG A 501 0.85 35.29 4.22
C ARG A 501 2.19 35.87 3.78
N ALA A 502 2.19 37.15 3.45
CA ALA A 502 3.41 37.90 3.11
C ALA A 502 4.42 37.88 4.26
N ARG A 503 5.71 38.07 3.94
CA ARG A 503 6.83 38.15 4.89
C ARG A 503 6.55 39.19 5.98
N THR A 504 6.74 38.79 7.22
CA THR A 504 6.40 39.61 8.40
C THR A 504 7.50 40.56 8.82
N ALA A 505 8.73 40.32 8.36
CA ALA A 505 9.90 41.12 8.71
C ALA A 505 10.89 41.13 7.53
N THR A 506 11.76 42.12 7.50
CA THR A 506 12.95 42.18 6.65
C THR A 506 14.13 41.55 7.40
N VAL A 507 14.83 40.62 6.75
CA VAL A 507 16.01 39.94 7.31
C VAL A 507 17.23 40.33 6.49
N THR A 508 18.25 40.91 7.15
CA THR A 508 19.45 41.44 6.50
C THR A 508 20.70 40.86 7.16
N THR A 509 21.70 40.50 6.38
CA THR A 509 23.01 40.02 6.87
C THR A 509 23.80 41.16 7.55
N VAL A 510 24.32 40.90 8.75
CA VAL A 510 25.18 41.85 9.47
C VAL A 510 26.65 41.68 9.06
N GLU A 511 27.04 40.46 8.83
CA GLU A 511 28.37 40.03 8.40
C GLU A 511 28.28 39.06 7.21
N PRO A 512 29.40 38.67 6.57
CA PRO A 512 29.38 37.64 5.55
C PRO A 512 28.75 36.36 6.09
N THR A 513 27.63 35.93 5.48
CA THR A 513 26.74 34.89 6.01
C THR A 513 26.51 33.84 4.95
N THR A 514 26.59 32.58 5.34
CA THR A 514 26.16 31.43 4.50
C THR A 514 24.81 30.94 4.99
N VAL A 515 23.83 30.83 4.08
CA VAL A 515 22.49 30.30 4.38
C VAL A 515 22.15 29.13 3.48
N TRP A 516 21.34 28.23 3.97
CA TRP A 516 20.66 27.21 3.18
C TRP A 516 19.24 27.66 2.87
N GLN A 517 18.92 27.76 1.59
CA GLN A 517 17.59 28.07 1.07
C GLN A 517 16.86 26.76 0.81
N ILE A 518 15.65 26.61 1.35
CA ILE A 518 14.78 25.43 1.24
C ILE A 518 13.48 25.88 0.57
N PRO A 519 13.09 25.32 -0.58
CA PRO A 519 11.82 25.64 -1.23
C PRO A 519 10.63 25.39 -0.29
N GLY A 520 9.73 26.37 -0.20
CA GLY A 520 8.59 26.32 0.73
C GLY A 520 7.67 25.12 0.51
N GLU A 521 7.44 24.73 -0.75
CA GLU A 521 6.65 23.52 -1.06
C GLU A 521 7.26 22.25 -0.44
N VAL A 522 8.60 22.10 -0.50
CA VAL A 522 9.30 20.92 0.04
C VAL A 522 9.25 20.94 1.58
N PHE A 523 9.32 22.11 2.18
CA PHE A 523 9.21 22.29 3.62
C PHE A 523 7.80 21.95 4.12
N LEU A 524 6.74 22.47 3.48
CA LEU A 524 5.36 22.23 3.84
C LEU A 524 4.97 20.74 3.67
N ASP A 525 5.38 20.12 2.55
CA ASP A 525 5.18 18.69 2.33
C ASP A 525 5.83 17.83 3.43
N ALA A 526 6.98 18.25 3.94
CA ALA A 526 7.67 17.51 4.99
C ALA A 526 7.01 17.69 6.37
N LEU A 527 6.40 18.84 6.64
CA LEU A 527 5.59 19.06 7.83
C LEU A 527 4.33 18.20 7.83
N ASP A 528 3.65 18.12 6.69
CA ASP A 528 2.46 17.25 6.52
C ASP A 528 2.79 15.77 6.74
N ASP A 529 3.92 15.29 6.21
CA ASP A 529 4.39 13.93 6.39
C ASP A 529 4.81 13.60 7.84
N ALA A 530 5.32 14.59 8.57
CA ALA A 530 5.79 14.40 9.94
C ALA A 530 4.62 14.12 10.90
N GLY A 531 3.38 14.46 10.52
CA GLY A 531 2.25 14.45 11.45
C GLY A 531 2.54 15.31 12.70
N ALA A 532 3.58 16.14 12.62
CA ALA A 532 3.90 17.13 13.63
C ALA A 532 2.75 18.11 13.61
N ALA A 533 1.93 18.03 14.64
CA ALA A 533 0.84 18.96 14.79
C ALA A 533 1.41 20.38 14.67
N PRO A 534 0.72 21.29 13.96
CA PRO A 534 1.04 22.70 13.97
C PRO A 534 1.25 23.29 15.39
N SER A 535 0.76 22.59 16.43
CA SER A 535 0.87 22.94 17.84
C SER A 535 2.31 22.92 18.41
N ALA A 536 3.15 21.92 18.10
CA ALA A 536 4.52 21.90 18.60
C ALA A 536 5.37 23.00 17.91
N LEU A 537 5.09 23.21 16.63
CA LEU A 537 5.70 24.27 15.86
C LEU A 537 5.23 25.65 16.33
N LEU A 538 3.92 25.81 16.61
CA LEU A 538 3.34 27.03 17.17
C LEU A 538 3.85 27.31 18.60
N GLU A 539 4.11 26.28 19.41
CA GLU A 539 4.75 26.42 20.72
C GLU A 539 6.19 26.89 20.59
N ALA A 540 7.00 26.29 19.70
CA ALA A 540 8.37 26.72 19.42
C ALA A 540 8.43 28.18 18.87
N MET A 541 7.48 28.52 18.00
CA MET A 541 7.32 29.89 17.48
C MET A 541 6.88 30.86 18.58
N ALA A 542 5.94 30.47 19.46
CA ALA A 542 5.47 31.28 20.55
C ALA A 542 6.56 31.52 21.60
N GLU A 543 7.38 30.50 21.93
CA GLU A 543 8.56 30.64 22.79
C GLU A 543 9.58 31.59 22.17
N ARG A 544 9.82 31.49 20.87
CA ARG A 544 10.75 32.39 20.16
C ARG A 544 10.24 33.85 20.11
N ILE A 545 8.95 34.05 19.90
CA ILE A 545 8.33 35.38 19.95
C ILE A 545 8.36 35.94 21.39
N ALA A 546 8.15 35.10 22.41
CA ALA A 546 8.15 35.50 23.80
C ALA A 546 9.58 35.79 24.35
N SER A 547 10.60 35.08 23.84
CA SER A 547 12.01 35.35 24.24
C SER A 547 12.59 36.62 23.62
N HIS A 548 11.86 37.25 22.69
CA HIS A 548 12.27 38.47 21.98
C HIS A 548 11.33 39.66 22.27
N GLN A 549 10.48 39.57 23.33
CA GLN A 549 9.78 40.67 23.98
C GLN A 549 10.49 41.05 25.28
#